data_4229e5bd1c66c88adb9be921702d3d1c
#
_entry.id   4229e5bd1c66c88adb9be921702d3d1c
#
_cell.length_a   1.000
_cell.length_b   1.000
_cell.length_c   1.000
_cell.angle_alpha   90.00
_cell.angle_beta   90.00
_cell.angle_gamma   90.00
#
_symmetry.space_group_name_H-M   'P 1'
#
loop_
_entity.id
_entity.type
_entity.pdbx_description
1 polymer ?
#
loop_
_entity_poly.entity_id
_entity_poly.type
_entity_poly.pdbx_seq_one_letter_code
_entity_poly.pdbx_strand_id
1 'polypeptide(L)'
;MCIRDRDLTDQILIKGVSPSLTDSSAQVTYIVFDSANNMATVTRTVRYTDYQAPRFALSRPLVYSMNQTVTLLDRLTATDVLDGDISSSIRITSQNIISTQPGVYSVTAQVDSRLGEPVVLPLKVVITTGETQLIWLKDYLVYLPQGSAFDPAAYIDSAVAPDGTGLPASQVSIDNQVNTAVPGVYYAGYTVTAQGQSYTVYLTVVVE
;
A
#
# COMPACT_ATOMS: atom_id res chain seq x y z
N MET A 1 24.10 8.30 55.27
CA MET A 1 25.16 8.46 54.27
C MET A 1 24.57 7.95 52.96
N CYS A 2 24.07 8.82 52.11
CA CYS A 2 23.56 8.43 50.80
C CYS A 2 24.75 8.21 49.86
N ILE A 3 25.00 7.00 49.46
CA ILE A 3 25.98 6.67 48.39
C ILE A 3 25.27 7.04 47.06
N ARG A 4 25.56 8.26 46.58
CA ARG A 4 25.03 8.79 45.30
C ARG A 4 25.95 8.54 44.10
N ASP A 5 26.99 7.75 44.29
CA ASP A 5 28.15 7.76 43.37
C ASP A 5 28.26 6.49 42.53
N ARG A 6 27.22 5.68 42.43
CA ARG A 6 27.22 4.52 41.52
C ARG A 6 26.53 4.90 40.22
N ASP A 7 27.28 4.90 39.14
CA ASP A 7 26.75 5.00 37.80
C ASP A 7 25.92 3.71 37.49
N LEU A 8 24.64 3.88 37.17
CA LEU A 8 23.74 2.80 36.84
C LEU A 8 23.33 2.83 35.36
N THR A 9 24.05 3.59 34.54
CA THR A 9 23.72 3.78 33.11
C THR A 9 23.63 2.44 32.37
N ASP A 10 24.54 1.52 32.63
CA ASP A 10 24.57 0.20 31.99
C ASP A 10 23.47 -0.75 32.48
N GLN A 11 22.73 -0.38 33.53
CA GLN A 11 21.64 -1.16 34.12
C GLN A 11 20.25 -0.62 33.74
N ILE A 12 20.20 0.41 32.90
CA ILE A 12 18.93 0.97 32.42
C ILE A 12 18.28 -0.04 31.48
N LEU A 13 17.04 -0.39 31.77
CA LEU A 13 16.21 -1.30 30.97
C LEU A 13 15.07 -0.50 30.33
N ILE A 14 14.63 -0.92 29.15
CA ILE A 14 13.40 -0.45 28.54
C ILE A 14 12.25 -1.32 29.06
N LYS A 15 11.38 -0.69 29.85
CA LYS A 15 10.17 -1.34 30.39
C LYS A 15 9.08 -1.51 29.31
N GLY A 16 8.98 -0.56 28.41
CA GLY A 16 7.98 -0.59 27.35
C GLY A 16 8.11 0.57 26.38
N VAL A 17 7.55 0.36 25.20
CA VAL A 17 7.40 1.36 24.16
C VAL A 17 5.92 1.45 23.82
N SER A 18 5.32 2.63 23.95
CA SER A 18 3.92 2.90 23.60
C SER A 18 3.89 3.85 22.42
N PRO A 19 3.65 3.37 21.19
CA PRO A 19 3.55 4.24 20.03
C PRO A 19 2.31 5.14 20.12
N SER A 20 2.46 6.36 19.63
CA SER A 20 1.34 7.27 19.41
C SER A 20 0.84 7.07 17.98
N LEU A 21 -0.48 6.94 17.84
CA LEU A 21 -1.12 6.75 16.53
C LEU A 21 -1.32 8.08 15.76
N THR A 22 -1.01 9.23 16.37
CA THR A 22 -1.42 10.53 15.81
C THR A 22 -0.28 11.46 15.45
N ASP A 23 0.96 11.22 15.91
CA ASP A 23 2.04 12.22 15.80
C ASP A 23 3.44 11.64 15.50
N SER A 24 3.52 10.43 14.95
CA SER A 24 4.79 9.76 14.64
C SER A 24 5.77 9.78 15.81
N SER A 25 5.26 9.56 17.03
CA SER A 25 6.05 9.49 18.24
C SER A 25 5.78 8.21 19.04
N ALA A 26 6.66 7.91 19.98
CA ALA A 26 6.43 6.88 20.97
C ALA A 26 6.88 7.35 22.34
N GLN A 27 6.19 6.89 23.37
CA GLN A 27 6.65 7.01 24.73
C GLN A 27 7.49 5.80 25.11
N VAL A 28 8.76 6.02 25.40
CA VAL A 28 9.68 4.99 25.88
C VAL A 28 9.85 5.12 27.37
N THR A 29 9.49 4.08 28.11
CA THR A 29 9.63 4.03 29.56
C THR A 29 10.89 3.25 29.93
N TYR A 30 11.80 3.93 30.57
CA TYR A 30 13.06 3.37 31.11
C TYR A 30 12.88 3.08 32.61
N ILE A 31 13.50 2.00 33.05
CA ILE A 31 13.59 1.65 34.47
C ILE A 31 15.02 1.30 34.84
N VAL A 32 15.37 1.55 36.07
CA VAL A 32 16.62 1.12 36.69
C VAL A 32 16.39 0.72 38.14
N PHE A 33 17.13 -0.28 38.60
CA PHE A 33 17.11 -0.72 39.98
C PHE A 33 18.47 -0.45 40.62
N ASP A 34 18.45 0.01 41.87
CA ASP A 34 19.65 0.12 42.67
C ASP A 34 19.97 -1.24 43.37
N SER A 35 21.10 -1.29 44.08
CA SER A 35 21.54 -2.48 44.81
C SER A 35 20.62 -2.87 45.97
N ALA A 36 19.73 -1.99 46.38
CA ALA A 36 18.69 -2.21 47.42
C ALA A 36 17.31 -2.54 46.79
N ASN A 37 17.27 -2.74 45.47
CA ASN A 37 16.07 -3.06 44.70
C ASN A 37 15.03 -1.90 44.65
N ASN A 38 15.47 -0.66 44.90
CA ASN A 38 14.61 0.51 44.66
C ASN A 38 14.55 0.78 43.16
N MET A 39 13.36 1.04 42.65
CA MET A 39 13.12 1.30 41.24
C MET A 39 12.97 2.79 40.98
N ALA A 40 13.69 3.28 39.95
CA ALA A 40 13.45 4.56 39.35
C ALA A 40 12.90 4.36 37.93
N THR A 41 11.96 5.22 37.55
CA THR A 41 11.32 5.16 36.22
C THR A 41 11.31 6.55 35.60
N VAL A 42 11.62 6.62 34.31
CA VAL A 42 11.49 7.84 33.51
C VAL A 42 10.87 7.51 32.17
N THR A 43 9.96 8.34 31.72
CA THR A 43 9.35 8.22 30.39
C THR A 43 9.84 9.37 29.50
N ARG A 44 10.24 9.05 28.27
CA ARG A 44 10.65 9.99 27.26
C ARG A 44 9.81 9.84 26.01
N THR A 45 9.43 10.97 25.41
CA THR A 45 8.84 10.97 24.07
C THR A 45 9.96 10.95 23.03
N VAL A 46 9.93 9.97 22.17
CA VAL A 46 10.82 9.82 21.01
C VAL A 46 9.98 10.10 19.76
N ARG A 47 10.44 11.00 18.90
CA ARG A 47 9.80 11.29 17.61
C ARG A 47 10.54 10.58 16.51
N TYR A 48 9.80 9.98 15.61
CA TYR A 48 10.32 9.37 14.39
C TYR A 48 10.31 10.44 13.30
N THR A 49 11.47 10.92 12.89
CA THR A 49 11.59 11.98 11.86
C THR A 49 11.49 11.42 10.45
N ASP A 50 11.85 10.14 10.27
CA ASP A 50 11.94 9.50 8.96
C ASP A 50 10.95 8.32 8.80
N TYR A 51 9.95 8.25 9.69
CA TYR A 51 8.94 7.20 9.60
C TYR A 51 8.04 7.44 8.38
N GLN A 52 7.95 6.43 7.54
CA GLN A 52 6.98 6.34 6.47
C GLN A 52 5.99 5.22 6.77
N ALA A 53 4.72 5.51 6.56
CA ALA A 53 3.67 4.50 6.70
C ALA A 53 3.94 3.32 5.73
N PRO A 54 3.47 2.11 6.07
CA PRO A 54 3.59 0.96 5.18
C PRO A 54 3.10 1.27 3.76
N ARG A 55 3.83 0.76 2.78
CA ARG A 55 3.49 0.92 1.37
C ARG A 55 3.12 -0.41 0.74
N PHE A 56 2.01 -0.41 0.03
CA PHE A 56 1.60 -1.53 -0.81
C PHE A 56 2.31 -1.50 -2.15
N ALA A 57 2.46 -2.67 -2.76
CA ALA A 57 2.83 -2.80 -4.16
C ALA A 57 1.94 -3.84 -4.85
N LEU A 58 1.74 -3.67 -6.15
CA LEU A 58 0.94 -4.54 -7.01
C LEU A 58 1.84 -5.12 -8.09
N SER A 59 2.05 -6.43 -8.05
CA SER A 59 2.91 -7.13 -8.99
C SER A 59 2.26 -7.35 -10.36
N ARG A 60 0.92 -7.40 -10.40
CA ARG A 60 0.12 -7.64 -11.61
C ARG A 60 -1.24 -6.94 -11.52
N PRO A 61 -1.92 -6.68 -12.65
CA PRO A 61 -3.24 -6.04 -12.64
C PRO A 61 -4.27 -6.91 -11.92
N LEU A 62 -5.21 -6.28 -11.23
CA LEU A 62 -6.34 -6.96 -10.58
C LEU A 62 -7.47 -7.21 -11.61
N VAL A 63 -7.15 -7.94 -12.67
CA VAL A 63 -8.09 -8.36 -13.71
C VAL A 63 -8.20 -9.87 -13.70
N TYR A 64 -9.41 -10.38 -13.71
CA TYR A 64 -9.73 -11.80 -13.67
C TYR A 64 -10.79 -12.13 -14.70
N SER A 65 -10.68 -13.28 -15.33
CA SER A 65 -11.74 -13.77 -16.22
C SER A 65 -12.95 -14.22 -15.41
N MET A 66 -14.10 -14.15 -16.06
CA MET A 66 -15.36 -14.64 -15.48
C MET A 66 -15.22 -16.09 -14.98
N ASN A 67 -15.84 -16.37 -13.84
CA ASN A 67 -15.81 -17.68 -13.14
C ASN A 67 -14.42 -18.12 -12.62
N GLN A 68 -13.39 -17.30 -12.73
CA GLN A 68 -12.11 -17.58 -12.08
C GLN A 68 -12.16 -17.29 -10.58
N THR A 69 -11.32 -17.99 -9.82
CA THR A 69 -11.07 -17.66 -8.41
C THR A 69 -10.28 -16.35 -8.33
N VAL A 70 -10.81 -15.40 -7.58
CA VAL A 70 -10.13 -14.11 -7.36
C VAL A 70 -9.15 -14.24 -6.19
N THR A 71 -7.86 -14.19 -6.47
CA THR A 71 -6.77 -14.27 -5.49
C THR A 71 -6.04 -12.93 -5.40
N LEU A 72 -6.53 -12.04 -4.53
CA LEU A 72 -5.99 -10.67 -4.42
C LEU A 72 -4.62 -10.65 -3.74
N LEU A 73 -4.45 -11.43 -2.69
CA LEU A 73 -3.24 -11.43 -1.87
C LEU A 73 -2.00 -11.93 -2.63
N ASP A 74 -2.19 -12.77 -3.64
CA ASP A 74 -1.07 -13.26 -4.49
C ASP A 74 -0.44 -12.16 -5.37
N ARG A 75 -1.10 -11.01 -5.47
CA ARG A 75 -0.68 -9.87 -6.30
C ARG A 75 -0.29 -8.64 -5.48
N LEU A 76 -0.63 -8.64 -4.18
CA LEU A 76 -0.36 -7.55 -3.26
C LEU A 76 0.81 -7.90 -2.34
N THR A 77 1.72 -6.95 -2.20
CA THR A 77 2.75 -6.97 -1.16
C THR A 77 2.68 -5.68 -0.36
N ALA A 78 3.23 -5.71 0.84
CA ALA A 78 3.36 -4.52 1.68
C ALA A 78 4.71 -4.51 2.38
N THR A 79 5.33 -3.35 2.45
CA THR A 79 6.61 -3.13 3.13
C THR A 79 6.50 -2.01 4.14
N ASP A 80 7.11 -2.21 5.28
CA ASP A 80 7.29 -1.20 6.33
C ASP A 80 8.78 -0.91 6.51
N VAL A 81 9.13 0.34 6.81
CA VAL A 81 10.54 0.75 6.96
C VAL A 81 11.23 0.04 8.13
N LEU A 82 10.47 -0.32 9.18
CA LEU A 82 11.01 -0.95 10.39
C LEU A 82 10.93 -2.47 10.35
N ASP A 83 9.82 -3.01 9.82
CA ASP A 83 9.52 -4.43 9.86
C ASP A 83 9.85 -5.16 8.54
N GLY A 84 10.24 -4.41 7.49
CA GLY A 84 10.54 -4.97 6.19
C GLY A 84 9.28 -5.47 5.47
N ASP A 85 9.30 -6.71 4.98
CA ASP A 85 8.16 -7.34 4.32
C ASP A 85 7.08 -7.74 5.34
N ILE A 86 5.93 -7.09 5.24
CA ILE A 86 4.73 -7.35 6.07
C ILE A 86 3.56 -7.88 5.23
N SER A 87 3.82 -8.41 4.06
CA SER A 87 2.78 -8.88 3.11
C SER A 87 1.85 -9.92 3.72
N SER A 88 2.36 -10.77 4.63
CA SER A 88 1.54 -11.77 5.34
C SER A 88 0.50 -11.17 6.29
N SER A 89 0.63 -9.89 6.63
CA SER A 89 -0.31 -9.16 7.50
C SER A 89 -1.40 -8.42 6.72
N ILE A 90 -1.37 -8.46 5.39
CA ILE A 90 -2.41 -7.84 4.54
C ILE A 90 -3.74 -8.55 4.76
N ARG A 91 -4.80 -7.77 4.95
CA ARG A 91 -6.18 -8.24 5.07
C ARG A 91 -7.08 -7.53 4.08
N ILE A 92 -8.04 -8.26 3.51
CA ILE A 92 -9.11 -7.66 2.72
C ILE A 92 -10.28 -7.37 3.67
N THR A 93 -10.53 -6.10 3.92
CA THR A 93 -11.53 -5.64 4.90
C THR A 93 -12.90 -5.39 4.29
N SER A 94 -12.96 -5.15 2.97
CA SER A 94 -14.19 -5.00 2.22
C SER A 94 -14.03 -5.53 0.80
N GLN A 95 -15.01 -6.29 0.33
CA GLN A 95 -15.09 -6.75 -1.06
C GLN A 95 -16.55 -6.98 -1.47
N ASN A 96 -16.87 -6.63 -2.71
CA ASN A 96 -18.19 -6.87 -3.30
C ASN A 96 -18.10 -7.54 -4.68
N ILE A 97 -17.05 -8.34 -4.90
CA ILE A 97 -16.78 -8.96 -6.20
C ILE A 97 -17.80 -10.04 -6.51
N ILE A 98 -18.39 -9.96 -7.71
CA ILE A 98 -19.23 -10.99 -8.29
C ILE A 98 -18.47 -11.59 -9.48
N SER A 99 -17.78 -12.71 -9.24
CA SER A 99 -16.92 -13.32 -10.27
C SER A 99 -17.69 -13.88 -11.49
N THR A 100 -19.00 -14.00 -11.38
CA THR A 100 -19.88 -14.47 -12.48
C THR A 100 -20.41 -13.34 -13.36
N GLN A 101 -20.12 -12.07 -13.04
CA GLN A 101 -20.58 -10.92 -13.80
C GLN A 101 -19.38 -10.05 -14.22
N PRO A 102 -19.25 -9.71 -15.52
CA PRO A 102 -18.28 -8.74 -15.96
C PRO A 102 -18.56 -7.37 -15.34
N GLY A 103 -17.50 -6.66 -14.93
CA GLY A 103 -17.65 -5.35 -14.33
C GLY A 103 -16.42 -4.91 -13.55
N VAL A 104 -16.53 -3.71 -12.98
CA VAL A 104 -15.51 -3.14 -12.10
C VAL A 104 -16.02 -3.15 -10.66
N TYR A 105 -15.25 -3.77 -9.80
CA TYR A 105 -15.59 -3.96 -8.40
C TYR A 105 -14.60 -3.22 -7.51
N SER A 106 -15.03 -2.85 -6.32
CA SER A 106 -14.15 -2.21 -5.33
C SER A 106 -13.81 -3.19 -4.22
N VAL A 107 -12.55 -3.19 -3.83
CA VAL A 107 -12.05 -3.93 -2.66
C VAL A 107 -11.22 -3.00 -1.81
N THR A 108 -11.07 -3.32 -0.54
CA THR A 108 -10.22 -2.56 0.38
C THR A 108 -9.22 -3.51 1.02
N ALA A 109 -7.95 -3.24 0.79
CA ALA A 109 -6.86 -3.88 1.48
C ALA A 109 -6.42 -3.05 2.68
N GLN A 110 -5.99 -3.69 3.74
CA GLN A 110 -5.48 -3.07 4.95
C GLN A 110 -4.24 -3.80 5.42
N VAL A 111 -3.26 -3.05 5.91
CA VAL A 111 -2.11 -3.57 6.63
C VAL A 111 -1.91 -2.77 7.90
N ASP A 112 -1.61 -3.44 9.00
CA ASP A 112 -1.36 -2.77 10.28
C ASP A 112 0.10 -2.33 10.36
N SER A 113 0.30 -1.12 10.84
CA SER A 113 1.62 -0.59 11.19
C SER A 113 1.88 -0.81 12.68
N ARG A 114 3.14 -1.04 13.03
CA ARG A 114 3.57 -1.11 14.44
C ARG A 114 3.55 0.26 15.12
N LEU A 115 3.75 1.33 14.37
CA LEU A 115 3.98 2.68 14.88
C LEU A 115 2.92 3.70 14.49
N GLY A 116 1.86 3.28 13.82
CA GLY A 116 0.85 4.20 13.32
C GLY A 116 -0.52 3.56 13.16
N GLU A 117 -1.42 4.32 12.56
CA GLU A 117 -2.72 3.82 12.16
C GLU A 117 -2.59 2.78 11.04
N PRO A 118 -3.55 1.85 10.93
CA PRO A 118 -3.60 0.92 9.81
C PRO A 118 -3.64 1.67 8.47
N VAL A 119 -2.82 1.23 7.52
CA VAL A 119 -2.86 1.76 6.16
C VAL A 119 -3.94 1.04 5.38
N VAL A 120 -4.85 1.80 4.81
CA VAL A 120 -6.01 1.31 4.06
C VAL A 120 -5.88 1.72 2.60
N LEU A 121 -5.96 0.74 1.69
CA LEU A 121 -5.84 0.95 0.26
C LEU A 121 -7.09 0.43 -0.46
N PRO A 122 -7.96 1.33 -0.97
CA PRO A 122 -9.03 0.95 -1.87
C PRO A 122 -8.45 0.62 -3.26
N LEU A 123 -8.95 -0.44 -3.88
CA LEU A 123 -8.48 -0.97 -5.15
C LEU A 123 -9.64 -1.25 -6.09
N LYS A 124 -9.37 -1.20 -7.40
CA LYS A 124 -10.31 -1.63 -8.45
C LYS A 124 -9.95 -3.02 -8.94
N VAL A 125 -10.96 -3.89 -8.99
CA VAL A 125 -10.87 -5.25 -9.53
C VAL A 125 -11.77 -5.34 -10.74
N VAL A 126 -11.25 -5.84 -11.84
CA VAL A 126 -12.02 -6.02 -13.08
C VAL A 126 -12.33 -7.49 -13.28
N ILE A 127 -13.61 -7.81 -13.51
CA ILE A 127 -14.02 -9.11 -14.02
C ILE A 127 -14.34 -8.93 -15.50
N THR A 128 -13.63 -9.66 -16.36
CA THR A 128 -13.75 -9.56 -17.82
C THR A 128 -14.29 -10.86 -18.42
N THR A 129 -14.93 -10.76 -19.57
CA THR A 129 -15.32 -11.93 -20.39
C THR A 129 -14.14 -12.49 -21.17
N GLY A 130 -13.12 -11.68 -21.42
CA GLY A 130 -11.90 -12.11 -22.15
C GLY A 130 -10.96 -12.92 -21.26
N GLU A 131 -10.26 -13.86 -21.85
CA GLU A 131 -9.27 -14.68 -21.15
C GLU A 131 -7.85 -14.14 -21.30
N THR A 132 -7.61 -13.29 -22.29
CA THR A 132 -6.27 -12.78 -22.63
C THR A 132 -6.08 -11.36 -22.12
N GLN A 133 -4.94 -11.13 -21.49
CA GLN A 133 -4.50 -9.77 -21.14
C GLN A 133 -4.11 -9.02 -22.43
N LEU A 134 -4.64 -7.81 -22.61
CA LEU A 134 -4.41 -6.99 -23.81
C LEU A 134 -3.60 -5.73 -23.54
N ILE A 135 -3.41 -5.35 -22.27
CA ILE A 135 -2.67 -4.14 -21.87
C ILE A 135 -1.71 -4.50 -20.74
N TRP A 136 -0.49 -4.05 -20.87
CA TRP A 136 0.53 -4.07 -19.82
C TRP A 136 0.88 -2.63 -19.46
N LEU A 137 0.91 -2.36 -18.15
CA LEU A 137 1.42 -1.11 -17.60
C LEU A 137 2.79 -1.38 -16.97
N LYS A 138 3.62 -0.35 -16.89
CA LYS A 138 4.92 -0.41 -16.20
C LYS A 138 4.74 -0.66 -14.71
N ASP A 139 3.69 -0.03 -14.13
CA ASP A 139 3.30 -0.16 -12.74
C ASP A 139 1.78 -0.26 -12.64
N TYR A 140 1.26 -0.89 -11.59
CA TYR A 140 -0.17 -0.99 -11.30
C TYR A 140 -0.57 -0.25 -10.02
N LEU A 141 0.41 0.18 -9.25
CA LEU A 141 0.26 1.01 -8.06
C LEU A 141 1.48 1.92 -7.95
N VAL A 142 1.25 3.23 -7.84
CA VAL A 142 2.31 4.23 -7.68
C VAL A 142 1.97 5.20 -6.57
N TYR A 143 3.03 5.74 -5.94
CA TYR A 143 2.95 6.80 -4.94
C TYR A 143 3.53 8.07 -5.54
N LEU A 144 2.78 9.16 -5.46
CA LEU A 144 3.17 10.45 -6.00
C LEU A 144 3.14 11.52 -4.91
N PRO A 145 4.14 12.39 -4.83
CA PRO A 145 4.07 13.56 -3.98
C PRO A 145 2.92 14.48 -4.41
N GLN A 146 2.27 15.12 -3.43
CA GLN A 146 1.23 16.11 -3.71
C GLN A 146 1.75 17.19 -4.66
N GLY A 147 0.94 17.56 -5.67
CA GLY A 147 1.27 18.57 -6.66
C GLY A 147 2.23 18.13 -7.76
N SER A 148 2.68 16.88 -7.77
CA SER A 148 3.55 16.36 -8.83
C SER A 148 2.82 16.26 -10.17
N ALA A 149 3.57 16.35 -11.27
CA ALA A 149 3.02 16.11 -12.60
C ALA A 149 2.68 14.62 -12.77
N PHE A 150 1.53 14.34 -13.39
CA PHE A 150 1.11 12.98 -13.71
C PHE A 150 0.71 12.90 -15.19
N ASP A 151 1.44 12.09 -15.95
CA ASP A 151 1.10 11.74 -17.33
C ASP A 151 0.67 10.28 -17.38
N PRO A 152 -0.63 9.98 -17.51
CA PRO A 152 -1.09 8.60 -17.53
C PRO A 152 -0.58 7.81 -18.75
N ALA A 153 -0.31 8.47 -19.91
CA ALA A 153 0.19 7.78 -21.09
C ALA A 153 1.60 7.20 -20.88
N ALA A 154 2.40 7.81 -20.02
CA ALA A 154 3.75 7.36 -19.71
C ALA A 154 3.81 5.98 -19.01
N TYR A 155 2.70 5.53 -18.42
CA TYR A 155 2.60 4.24 -17.73
C TYR A 155 2.25 3.07 -18.66
N ILE A 156 1.86 3.30 -19.90
CA ILE A 156 1.63 2.22 -20.86
C ILE A 156 2.98 1.60 -21.21
N ASP A 157 3.11 0.29 -20.99
CA ASP A 157 4.24 -0.50 -21.45
C ASP A 157 3.97 -1.04 -22.85
N SER A 158 2.89 -1.80 -23.00
CA SER A 158 2.48 -2.36 -24.27
C SER A 158 0.98 -2.64 -24.35
N ALA A 159 0.46 -2.73 -25.56
CA ALA A 159 -0.90 -3.14 -25.82
C ALA A 159 -0.94 -4.02 -27.09
N VAL A 160 -1.84 -5.03 -27.08
CA VAL A 160 -2.04 -5.94 -28.21
C VAL A 160 -3.53 -6.13 -28.49
N ALA A 161 -3.86 -6.49 -29.72
CA ALA A 161 -5.17 -7.01 -30.09
C ALA A 161 -5.32 -8.49 -29.65
N PRO A 162 -6.53 -9.05 -29.64
CA PRO A 162 -6.76 -10.47 -29.30
C PRO A 162 -5.99 -11.49 -30.13
N ASP A 163 -5.60 -11.13 -31.35
CA ASP A 163 -4.78 -11.96 -32.23
C ASP A 163 -3.25 -11.81 -31.98
N GLY A 164 -2.86 -11.01 -30.96
CA GLY A 164 -1.47 -10.75 -30.62
C GLY A 164 -0.81 -9.61 -31.42
N THR A 165 -1.53 -8.97 -32.33
CA THR A 165 -1.00 -7.82 -33.10
C THR A 165 -0.74 -6.64 -32.15
N GLY A 166 0.46 -6.07 -32.17
CA GLY A 166 0.81 -4.90 -31.38
C GLY A 166 -0.03 -3.67 -31.72
N LEU A 167 -0.52 -2.99 -30.69
CA LEU A 167 -1.30 -1.77 -30.83
C LEU A 167 -0.48 -0.55 -30.34
N PRO A 168 -0.52 0.56 -31.09
CA PRO A 168 0.11 1.79 -30.62
C PRO A 168 -0.63 2.34 -29.38
N ALA A 169 0.08 3.04 -28.50
CA ALA A 169 -0.50 3.62 -27.28
C ALA A 169 -1.69 4.55 -27.56
N SER A 170 -1.77 5.15 -28.73
CA SER A 170 -2.90 6.00 -29.17
C SER A 170 -4.22 5.25 -29.32
N GLN A 171 -4.20 3.92 -29.39
CA GLN A 171 -5.41 3.08 -29.41
C GLN A 171 -5.85 2.63 -28.01
N VAL A 172 -5.11 2.99 -26.98
CA VAL A 172 -5.50 2.79 -25.59
C VAL A 172 -6.31 4.02 -25.15
N SER A 173 -7.58 3.81 -24.83
CA SER A 173 -8.41 4.84 -24.22
C SER A 173 -8.04 4.98 -22.75
N ILE A 174 -7.82 6.21 -22.30
CA ILE A 174 -7.43 6.51 -20.91
C ILE A 174 -8.54 7.33 -20.24
N ASP A 175 -9.11 6.79 -19.16
CA ASP A 175 -9.98 7.51 -18.22
C ASP A 175 -9.12 7.95 -17.02
N ASN A 176 -8.70 9.20 -17.02
CA ASN A 176 -7.84 9.76 -15.97
C ASN A 176 -8.65 10.50 -14.92
N GLN A 177 -8.76 9.94 -13.73
CA GLN A 177 -9.43 10.54 -12.57
C GLN A 177 -8.41 11.01 -11.50
N VAL A 178 -7.12 11.06 -11.82
CA VAL A 178 -6.07 11.42 -10.87
C VAL A 178 -6.04 12.92 -10.64
N ASN A 179 -6.13 13.32 -9.37
CA ASN A 179 -5.94 14.70 -8.92
C ASN A 179 -4.74 14.77 -7.97
N THR A 180 -3.60 15.17 -8.50
CA THR A 180 -2.36 15.25 -7.70
C THR A 180 -2.34 16.44 -6.73
N ALA A 181 -3.26 17.40 -6.86
CA ALA A 181 -3.31 18.55 -5.95
C ALA A 181 -3.83 18.21 -4.54
N VAL A 182 -4.50 17.06 -4.39
CA VAL A 182 -5.11 16.65 -3.12
C VAL A 182 -4.62 15.26 -2.76
N PRO A 183 -4.11 15.03 -1.52
CA PRO A 183 -3.78 13.69 -1.05
C PRO A 183 -4.99 12.75 -1.09
N GLY A 184 -4.75 11.51 -1.49
CA GLY A 184 -5.80 10.51 -1.62
C GLY A 184 -5.45 9.38 -2.56
N VAL A 185 -6.39 8.45 -2.78
CA VAL A 185 -6.23 7.33 -3.70
C VAL A 185 -7.09 7.58 -4.94
N TYR A 186 -6.44 7.55 -6.09
CA TYR A 186 -7.03 7.84 -7.38
C TYR A 186 -6.81 6.69 -8.36
N TYR A 187 -7.49 6.75 -9.52
CA TYR A 187 -7.40 5.71 -10.53
C TYR A 187 -7.25 6.32 -11.92
N ALA A 188 -6.41 5.69 -12.73
CA ALA A 188 -6.43 5.87 -14.17
C ALA A 188 -6.82 4.54 -14.81
N GLY A 189 -7.88 4.52 -15.58
CA GLY A 189 -8.38 3.36 -16.31
C GLY A 189 -7.83 3.34 -17.73
N TYR A 190 -7.32 2.21 -18.18
CA TYR A 190 -6.79 2.00 -19.53
C TYR A 190 -7.61 0.93 -20.21
N THR A 191 -8.17 1.25 -21.37
CA THR A 191 -9.04 0.32 -22.10
C THR A 191 -8.58 0.18 -23.55
N VAL A 192 -8.44 -1.06 -23.98
CA VAL A 192 -8.30 -1.44 -25.39
C VAL A 192 -9.61 -2.10 -25.83
N THR A 193 -10.11 -1.67 -26.98
CA THR A 193 -11.23 -2.32 -27.64
C THR A 193 -10.78 -2.72 -29.05
N ALA A 194 -10.68 -4.01 -29.31
CA ALA A 194 -10.26 -4.57 -30.59
C ALA A 194 -10.99 -5.87 -30.89
N GLN A 195 -11.38 -6.09 -32.13
CA GLN A 195 -12.01 -7.32 -32.62
C GLN A 195 -13.26 -7.72 -31.78
N GLY A 196 -14.03 -6.72 -31.31
CA GLY A 196 -15.23 -6.93 -30.51
C GLY A 196 -15.00 -7.30 -29.04
N GLN A 197 -13.75 -7.32 -28.59
CA GLN A 197 -13.36 -7.51 -27.18
C GLN A 197 -12.90 -6.19 -26.56
N SER A 198 -13.22 -6.01 -25.29
CA SER A 198 -12.75 -4.88 -24.51
C SER A 198 -12.03 -5.38 -23.26
N TYR A 199 -10.86 -4.83 -23.00
CA TYR A 199 -10.05 -5.15 -21.84
C TYR A 199 -9.67 -3.87 -21.11
N THR A 200 -9.97 -3.82 -19.83
CA THR A 200 -9.68 -2.65 -18.98
C THR A 200 -8.75 -3.04 -17.84
N VAL A 201 -7.75 -2.20 -17.58
CA VAL A 201 -6.87 -2.30 -16.43
C VAL A 201 -6.79 -0.97 -15.71
N TYR A 202 -6.60 -0.98 -14.40
CA TYR A 202 -6.45 0.23 -13.61
C TYR A 202 -5.04 0.37 -13.06
N LEU A 203 -4.50 1.59 -13.14
CA LEU A 203 -3.40 2.07 -12.33
C LEU A 203 -4.00 2.73 -11.08
N THR A 204 -3.61 2.28 -9.91
CA THR A 204 -3.92 2.94 -8.65
C THR A 204 -2.83 3.96 -8.34
N VAL A 205 -3.22 5.20 -8.05
CA VAL A 205 -2.31 6.31 -7.74
C VAL A 205 -2.60 6.80 -6.34
N VAL A 206 -1.63 6.69 -5.46
CA VAL A 206 -1.68 7.25 -4.10
C VAL A 206 -0.94 8.58 -4.13
N VAL A 207 -1.64 9.66 -3.81
CA VAL A 207 -1.06 11.01 -3.66
C VAL A 207 -0.84 11.29 -2.18
N GLU A 208 0.39 11.60 -1.78
CA GLU A 208 0.82 11.81 -0.39
C GLU A 208 1.68 13.09 -0.21
#